data_fc3ae18aca16702c7665b515b458dc08
#
_entry.id   fc3ae18aca16702c7665b515b458dc08
#
_cell.length_a   1.000
_cell.length_b   1.000
_cell.length_c   1.000
_cell.angle_alpha   90.00
_cell.angle_beta   90.00
_cell.angle_gamma   90.00
#
_symmetry.space_group_name_H-M   'P 1'
#
loop_
_entity.id
_entity.type
_entity.pdbx_description
1 polymer ?
#
loop_
_entity_poly.entity_id
_entity_poly.type
_entity_poly.pdbx_seq_one_letter_code
_entity_poly.pdbx_strand_id
1 'polypeptide(L)'
;GGRYLNNHDLYDLRLLSTLGFEKDSVDAFTGREDVKAVEGAVSSDFLAVDESGKSRVLVAQTLLEVQNQVELKAGRLPEAADEIVMDSSLFSKDDIGKTIQVSDENPEETADLFAYDVYTIVGIADASYYINYQRGSTTLGTGRVSGFVYMLPDGFDTNYYTEIFVRLDQNDRIYSDVYKKKIEDLKTWAEPIAEQEAQNRYDSLKADAQQKVDD
;
A
#
# COMPACT_ATOMS: atom_id res chain seq x y z
N GLY A 1 -3.53 26.66 -8.49
CA GLY A 1 -4.15 26.71 -7.20
C GLY A 1 -3.63 25.61 -6.32
N GLY A 2 -2.92 26.04 -5.30
CA GLY A 2 -2.33 25.13 -4.33
C GLY A 2 -3.39 24.26 -3.70
N ARG A 3 -3.34 23.01 -4.07
CA ARG A 3 -4.14 22.04 -3.41
C ARG A 3 -3.48 21.73 -2.08
N TYR A 4 -4.15 22.10 -1.02
CA TYR A 4 -3.71 21.70 0.29
C TYR A 4 -3.98 20.20 0.40
N LEU A 5 -2.92 19.41 0.44
CA LEU A 5 -3.04 18.03 0.91
C LEU A 5 -3.74 18.10 2.26
N ASN A 6 -4.89 17.48 2.32
CA ASN A 6 -5.61 17.41 3.57
C ASN A 6 -4.82 16.49 4.50
N ASN A 7 -4.14 17.08 5.48
CA ASN A 7 -3.37 16.33 6.47
C ASN A 7 -4.19 15.25 7.19
N HIS A 8 -5.52 15.37 7.13
CA HIS A 8 -6.43 14.38 7.72
C HIS A 8 -6.43 13.04 6.97
N ASP A 9 -5.96 13.00 5.70
CA ASP A 9 -5.96 11.80 4.89
C ASP A 9 -4.62 11.09 4.83
N LEU A 10 -3.55 11.72 5.35
CA LEU A 10 -2.21 11.14 5.32
C LEU A 10 -1.86 10.47 6.65
N TYR A 11 -1.04 9.44 6.55
CA TYR A 11 -0.45 8.79 7.72
C TYR A 11 0.51 9.74 8.47
N ASP A 12 0.74 9.46 9.74
CA ASP A 12 1.75 10.14 10.54
C ASP A 12 3.03 9.30 10.69
N LEU A 13 2.91 7.98 10.68
CA LEU A 13 4.03 7.06 10.75
C LEU A 13 3.80 5.87 9.82
N ARG A 14 4.85 5.52 9.06
CA ARG A 14 4.89 4.35 8.20
C ARG A 14 5.92 3.37 8.73
N LEU A 15 5.50 2.16 9.02
CA LEU A 15 6.36 1.10 9.53
C LEU A 15 6.62 0.08 8.43
N LEU A 16 7.89 -0.28 8.24
CA LEU A 16 8.34 -1.25 7.25
C LEU A 16 9.07 -2.39 7.92
N SER A 17 8.94 -3.58 7.37
CA SER A 17 9.73 -4.74 7.76
C SER A 17 10.17 -5.50 6.50
N THR A 18 11.40 -5.97 6.48
CA THR A 18 11.96 -6.70 5.34
C THR A 18 11.13 -7.93 4.97
N LEU A 19 10.63 -8.65 5.95
CA LEU A 19 9.82 -9.85 5.76
C LEU A 19 8.32 -9.58 5.84
N GLY A 20 7.93 -8.31 6.01
CA GLY A 20 6.54 -7.92 6.25
C GLY A 20 6.13 -8.10 7.71
N PHE A 21 4.84 -7.89 7.95
CA PHE A 21 4.20 -8.03 9.27
C PHE A 21 3.08 -9.05 9.18
N GLU A 22 2.90 -9.84 10.23
CA GLU A 22 1.68 -10.65 10.38
C GLU A 22 0.46 -9.72 10.41
N LYS A 23 -0.69 -10.19 9.93
CA LYS A 23 -1.88 -9.33 9.86
C LYS A 23 -2.35 -8.87 11.24
N ASP A 24 -2.16 -9.67 12.28
CA ASP A 24 -2.51 -9.30 13.65
C ASP A 24 -1.55 -8.28 14.27
N SER A 25 -0.41 -8.01 13.64
CA SER A 25 0.55 -7.01 14.14
C SER A 25 -0.05 -5.61 14.26
N VAL A 26 -1.10 -5.29 13.49
CA VAL A 26 -1.80 -4.00 13.59
C VAL A 26 -2.33 -3.76 15.01
N ASP A 27 -2.74 -4.83 15.70
CA ASP A 27 -3.30 -4.73 17.05
C ASP A 27 -2.26 -4.26 18.07
N ALA A 28 -0.98 -4.52 17.83
CA ALA A 28 0.10 -4.11 18.72
C ALA A 28 0.27 -2.58 18.82
N PHE A 29 -0.24 -1.84 17.83
CA PHE A 29 -0.08 -0.38 17.75
C PHE A 29 -1.35 0.38 18.15
N THR A 30 -2.38 -0.30 18.64
CA THR A 30 -3.66 0.34 19.00
C THR A 30 -3.74 0.78 20.46
N GLY A 31 -2.75 0.42 21.28
CA GLY A 31 -2.79 0.65 22.73
C GLY A 31 -2.39 2.04 23.21
N ARG A 32 -2.21 2.99 22.30
CA ARG A 32 -1.85 4.37 22.64
C ARG A 32 -3.05 5.29 22.45
N GLU A 33 -3.35 6.09 23.47
CA GLU A 33 -4.57 6.90 23.53
C GLU A 33 -4.73 7.87 22.36
N ASP A 34 -3.64 8.46 21.88
CA ASP A 34 -3.65 9.45 20.80
C ASP A 34 -3.60 8.82 19.39
N VAL A 35 -3.57 7.50 19.28
CA VAL A 35 -3.61 6.81 17.99
C VAL A 35 -5.06 6.73 17.51
N LYS A 36 -5.32 7.35 16.37
CA LYS A 36 -6.65 7.37 15.74
C LYS A 36 -6.89 6.17 14.85
N ALA A 37 -5.88 5.76 14.08
CA ALA A 37 -6.00 4.65 13.12
C ALA A 37 -4.68 3.91 12.96
N VAL A 38 -4.79 2.59 12.82
CA VAL A 38 -3.69 1.70 12.48
C VAL A 38 -4.19 0.81 11.35
N GLU A 39 -3.51 0.85 10.22
CA GLU A 39 -3.93 0.09 9.04
C GLU A 39 -2.74 -0.62 8.40
N GLY A 40 -2.90 -1.91 8.14
CA GLY A 40 -1.94 -2.70 7.38
C GLY A 40 -2.22 -2.62 5.89
N ALA A 41 -1.16 -2.65 5.10
CA ALA A 41 -1.26 -2.55 3.64
C ALA A 41 -0.27 -3.48 2.96
N VAL A 42 -0.59 -3.84 1.74
CA VAL A 42 0.31 -4.50 0.81
C VAL A 42 0.69 -3.50 -0.27
N SER A 43 1.97 -3.43 -0.59
CA SER A 43 2.49 -2.65 -1.70
C SER A 43 3.48 -3.49 -2.48
N SER A 44 3.33 -3.54 -3.80
CA SER A 44 4.24 -4.27 -4.67
C SER A 44 4.32 -3.65 -6.04
N ASP A 45 5.54 -3.49 -6.54
CA ASP A 45 5.76 -3.18 -7.94
C ASP A 45 5.40 -4.42 -8.77
N PHE A 46 4.86 -4.20 -9.96
CA PHE A 46 4.55 -5.30 -10.88
C PHE A 46 4.52 -4.82 -12.33
N LEU A 47 4.74 -5.74 -13.24
CA LEU A 47 4.55 -5.50 -14.67
C LEU A 47 3.08 -5.70 -14.99
N ALA A 48 2.48 -4.67 -15.58
CA ALA A 48 1.07 -4.62 -15.96
C ALA A 48 0.95 -4.46 -17.46
N VAL A 49 -0.02 -5.12 -18.06
CA VAL A 49 -0.31 -5.01 -19.51
C VAL A 49 -1.72 -4.48 -19.69
N ASP A 50 -1.87 -3.39 -20.45
CA ASP A 50 -3.19 -2.84 -20.78
C ASP A 50 -3.81 -3.55 -22.00
N GLU A 51 -5.04 -3.19 -22.33
CA GLU A 51 -5.77 -3.80 -23.45
C GLU A 51 -5.11 -3.55 -24.82
N SER A 52 -4.27 -2.52 -24.94
CA SER A 52 -3.52 -2.26 -26.18
C SER A 52 -2.24 -3.11 -26.29
N GLY A 53 -1.92 -3.87 -25.24
CA GLY A 53 -0.71 -4.67 -25.17
C GLY A 53 0.50 -3.90 -24.65
N LYS A 54 0.32 -2.67 -24.20
CA LYS A 54 1.41 -1.87 -23.64
C LYS A 54 1.72 -2.32 -22.21
N SER A 55 3.00 -2.60 -21.97
CA SER A 55 3.51 -3.00 -20.66
C SER A 55 4.03 -1.78 -19.89
N ARG A 56 3.72 -1.74 -18.60
CA ARG A 56 4.17 -0.70 -17.68
C ARG A 56 4.58 -1.33 -16.36
N VAL A 57 5.51 -0.69 -15.66
CA VAL A 57 5.76 -1.01 -14.24
C VAL A 57 4.87 -0.10 -13.41
N LEU A 58 3.96 -0.69 -12.66
CA LEU A 58 3.08 0.01 -11.74
C LEU A 58 3.37 -0.45 -10.31
N VAL A 59 3.02 0.38 -9.34
CA VAL A 59 2.95 -0.06 -7.95
C VAL A 59 1.49 -0.29 -7.59
N ALA A 60 1.19 -1.50 -7.13
CA ALA A 60 -0.12 -1.84 -6.58
C ALA A 60 -0.12 -1.59 -5.09
N GLN A 61 -1.17 -0.99 -4.58
CA GLN A 61 -1.33 -0.69 -3.16
C GLN A 61 -2.72 -1.00 -2.68
N THR A 62 -2.82 -1.39 -1.41
CA THR A 62 -4.11 -1.54 -0.74
C THR A 62 -4.77 -0.17 -0.56
N LEU A 63 -6.02 -0.05 -0.99
CA LEU A 63 -6.86 1.10 -0.64
C LEU A 63 -7.27 0.97 0.82
N LEU A 64 -6.83 1.90 1.66
CA LEU A 64 -7.13 1.90 3.08
C LEU A 64 -8.48 2.55 3.37
N GLU A 65 -9.02 2.28 4.56
CA GLU A 65 -10.34 2.82 4.95
C GLU A 65 -10.27 4.27 5.43
N VAL A 66 -9.19 4.66 6.11
CA VAL A 66 -9.06 5.96 6.78
C VAL A 66 -7.91 6.77 6.20
N GLN A 67 -6.72 6.19 6.14
CA GLN A 67 -5.49 6.88 5.78
C GLN A 67 -5.21 6.81 4.28
N ASN A 68 -4.39 7.74 3.79
CA ASN A 68 -3.83 7.72 2.43
C ASN A 68 -4.91 7.60 1.34
N GLN A 69 -6.02 8.30 1.52
CA GLN A 69 -7.13 8.26 0.59
C GLN A 69 -6.76 8.87 -0.75
N VAL A 70 -7.28 8.29 -1.81
CA VAL A 70 -7.11 8.81 -3.16
C VAL A 70 -8.16 9.89 -3.43
N GLU A 71 -7.84 10.82 -4.34
CA GLU A 71 -8.82 11.77 -4.85
C GLU A 71 -9.37 11.28 -6.18
N LEU A 72 -10.62 10.88 -6.15
CA LEU A 72 -11.30 10.38 -7.34
C LEU A 72 -11.54 11.50 -8.34
N LYS A 73 -11.09 11.29 -9.59
CA LYS A 73 -11.27 12.23 -10.71
C LYS A 73 -12.38 11.78 -11.63
N ALA A 74 -12.60 10.48 -11.75
CA ALA A 74 -13.67 9.91 -12.59
C ALA A 74 -14.02 8.53 -12.05
N GLY A 75 -15.24 8.08 -12.35
CA GLY A 75 -15.70 6.78 -11.94
C GLY A 75 -15.98 6.67 -10.45
N ARG A 76 -15.65 5.54 -9.88
CA ARG A 76 -15.91 5.22 -8.47
C ARG A 76 -14.75 4.45 -7.84
N LEU A 77 -14.79 4.29 -6.52
CA LEU A 77 -13.87 3.43 -5.79
C LEU A 77 -14.24 1.95 -6.01
N PRO A 78 -13.26 1.03 -5.85
CA PRO A 78 -13.53 -0.40 -5.94
C PRO A 78 -14.58 -0.87 -4.92
N GLU A 79 -15.46 -1.75 -5.37
CA GLU A 79 -16.47 -2.42 -4.53
C GLU A 79 -16.27 -3.93 -4.54
N ALA A 80 -15.53 -4.46 -5.51
CA ALA A 80 -15.18 -5.86 -5.63
C ALA A 80 -13.66 -6.04 -5.67
N ALA A 81 -13.20 -7.22 -5.31
CA ALA A 81 -11.77 -7.51 -5.16
C ALA A 81 -10.98 -7.39 -6.48
N ASP A 82 -11.62 -7.62 -7.63
CA ASP A 82 -10.98 -7.51 -8.95
C ASP A 82 -11.14 -6.12 -9.59
N GLU A 83 -11.61 -5.14 -8.82
CA GLU A 83 -11.76 -3.76 -9.29
C GLU A 83 -10.62 -2.89 -8.78
N ILE A 84 -10.20 -1.96 -9.64
CA ILE A 84 -9.04 -1.08 -9.36
C ILE A 84 -9.31 0.37 -9.72
N VAL A 85 -8.58 1.25 -9.04
CA VAL A 85 -8.47 2.67 -9.36
C VAL A 85 -7.07 2.92 -9.89
N MET A 86 -7.00 3.64 -11.02
CA MET A 86 -5.76 3.92 -11.75
C MET A 86 -5.28 5.35 -11.58
N ASP A 87 -3.98 5.53 -11.72
CA ASP A 87 -3.30 6.81 -11.71
C ASP A 87 -3.77 7.71 -12.86
N SER A 88 -4.28 8.89 -12.53
CA SER A 88 -4.79 9.87 -13.51
C SER A 88 -3.71 10.41 -14.46
N SER A 89 -2.43 10.26 -14.11
CA SER A 89 -1.33 10.66 -15.00
C SER A 89 -1.12 9.69 -16.15
N LEU A 90 -1.68 8.49 -16.09
CA LEU A 90 -1.52 7.43 -17.10
C LEU A 90 -2.82 7.06 -17.81
N PHE A 91 -3.93 7.19 -17.13
CA PHE A 91 -5.25 6.76 -17.59
C PHE A 91 -6.27 7.87 -17.41
N SER A 92 -7.31 7.85 -18.21
CA SER A 92 -8.40 8.83 -18.16
C SER A 92 -9.75 8.16 -17.97
N LYS A 93 -10.80 8.96 -17.84
CA LYS A 93 -12.18 8.47 -17.73
C LYS A 93 -12.57 7.53 -18.87
N ASP A 94 -11.94 7.67 -20.04
CA ASP A 94 -12.22 6.83 -21.21
C ASP A 94 -11.71 5.40 -21.04
N ASP A 95 -10.85 5.18 -20.06
CA ASP A 95 -10.32 3.85 -19.73
C ASP A 95 -11.15 3.08 -18.71
N ILE A 96 -12.16 3.72 -18.12
CA ILE A 96 -13.06 3.05 -17.18
C ILE A 96 -13.80 1.92 -17.91
N GLY A 97 -13.79 0.73 -17.33
CA GLY A 97 -14.34 -0.48 -17.91
C GLY A 97 -13.31 -1.34 -18.63
N LYS A 98 -12.15 -0.79 -18.95
CA LYS A 98 -11.04 -1.56 -19.52
C LYS A 98 -10.35 -2.37 -18.45
N THR A 99 -9.50 -3.29 -18.86
CA THR A 99 -8.80 -4.20 -17.96
C THR A 99 -7.30 -3.97 -17.97
N ILE A 100 -6.69 -4.34 -16.83
CA ILE A 100 -5.24 -4.43 -16.66
C ILE A 100 -4.93 -5.89 -16.30
N GLN A 101 -3.95 -6.46 -16.99
CA GLN A 101 -3.47 -7.81 -16.72
C GLN A 101 -2.17 -7.78 -15.94
N VAL A 102 -2.05 -8.65 -14.95
CA VAL A 102 -0.77 -8.94 -14.30
C VAL A 102 0.04 -9.76 -15.31
N SER A 103 1.17 -9.22 -15.77
CA SER A 103 1.96 -9.83 -16.83
C SER A 103 2.50 -11.19 -16.43
N ASP A 104 2.52 -12.14 -17.38
CA ASP A 104 3.18 -13.43 -17.22
C ASP A 104 4.70 -13.31 -17.07
N GLU A 105 5.27 -12.16 -17.43
CA GLU A 105 6.68 -11.88 -17.27
C GLU A 105 7.09 -11.46 -15.86
N ASN A 106 6.10 -11.26 -14.97
CA ASN A 106 6.42 -11.00 -13.57
C ASN A 106 7.15 -12.18 -12.94
N PRO A 107 8.11 -11.91 -12.01
CA PRO A 107 8.62 -12.97 -11.15
C PRO A 107 7.47 -13.69 -10.44
N GLU A 108 7.63 -14.99 -10.21
CA GLU A 108 6.59 -15.81 -9.59
C GLU A 108 6.15 -15.25 -8.24
N GLU A 109 7.10 -14.84 -7.40
CA GLU A 109 6.79 -14.26 -6.08
C GLU A 109 6.01 -12.94 -6.19
N THR A 110 6.19 -12.18 -7.27
CA THR A 110 5.40 -10.97 -7.52
C THR A 110 3.98 -11.33 -7.97
N ALA A 111 3.88 -12.22 -8.95
CA ALA A 111 2.57 -12.65 -9.48
C ALA A 111 1.71 -13.30 -8.39
N ASP A 112 2.31 -14.06 -7.48
CA ASP A 112 1.62 -14.76 -6.41
C ASP A 112 0.95 -13.81 -5.39
N LEU A 113 1.36 -12.54 -5.34
CA LEU A 113 0.76 -11.53 -4.46
C LEU A 113 -0.64 -11.11 -4.90
N PHE A 114 -0.99 -11.34 -6.16
CA PHE A 114 -2.25 -10.88 -6.75
C PHE A 114 -3.29 -11.99 -6.73
N ALA A 115 -4.50 -11.64 -6.28
CA ALA A 115 -5.61 -12.61 -6.23
C ALA A 115 -6.15 -12.96 -7.60
N TYR A 116 -5.97 -12.07 -8.58
CA TYR A 116 -6.49 -12.23 -9.94
C TYR A 116 -5.40 -11.98 -10.98
N ASP A 117 -5.59 -12.53 -12.18
CA ASP A 117 -4.71 -12.24 -13.32
C ASP A 117 -5.13 -10.96 -14.04
N VAL A 118 -6.41 -10.59 -13.93
CA VAL A 118 -7.01 -9.45 -14.63
C VAL A 118 -7.86 -8.65 -13.66
N TYR A 119 -7.70 -7.31 -13.73
CA TYR A 119 -8.46 -6.36 -12.92
C TYR A 119 -9.20 -5.39 -13.83
N THR A 120 -10.38 -4.95 -13.42
CA THR A 120 -11.20 -3.98 -14.15
C THR A 120 -11.03 -2.58 -13.57
N ILE A 121 -10.76 -1.61 -14.44
CA ILE A 121 -10.64 -0.21 -14.05
C ILE A 121 -12.04 0.35 -13.79
N VAL A 122 -12.30 0.80 -12.55
CA VAL A 122 -13.59 1.40 -12.18
C VAL A 122 -13.47 2.87 -11.81
N GLY A 123 -12.26 3.36 -11.58
CA GLY A 123 -12.02 4.75 -11.23
C GLY A 123 -10.66 5.24 -11.65
N ILE A 124 -10.55 6.55 -11.76
CA ILE A 124 -9.33 7.29 -12.07
C ILE A 124 -9.12 8.27 -10.93
N ALA A 125 -7.90 8.34 -10.39
CA ALA A 125 -7.65 9.14 -9.21
C ALA A 125 -6.25 9.73 -9.16
N ASP A 126 -6.11 10.76 -8.33
CA ASP A 126 -4.83 11.26 -7.86
C ASP A 126 -4.57 10.68 -6.47
N ALA A 127 -3.32 10.36 -6.17
CA ALA A 127 -2.93 9.91 -4.84
C ALA A 127 -2.25 11.02 -4.07
N SER A 128 -2.62 11.18 -2.80
CA SER A 128 -2.14 12.28 -1.99
C SER A 128 -0.67 12.17 -1.61
N TYR A 129 -0.13 10.95 -1.43
CA TYR A 129 1.27 10.79 -1.01
C TYR A 129 2.15 10.02 -1.99
N TYR A 130 1.54 9.29 -2.91
CA TYR A 130 2.23 8.40 -3.84
C TYR A 130 3.36 9.09 -4.62
N ILE A 131 3.08 10.31 -5.08
CA ILE A 131 3.96 11.07 -5.96
C ILE A 131 5.37 11.24 -5.38
N ASN A 132 5.49 11.33 -4.05
CA ASN A 132 6.76 11.60 -3.40
C ASN A 132 7.56 10.35 -3.02
N TYR A 133 6.92 9.19 -2.94
CA TYR A 133 7.53 8.01 -2.36
C TYR A 133 7.73 6.86 -3.31
N GLN A 134 6.83 6.69 -4.25
CA GLN A 134 6.69 5.42 -4.93
C GLN A 134 7.10 5.44 -6.39
N ARG A 135 7.19 6.62 -6.98
CA ARG A 135 7.79 6.79 -8.30
C ARG A 135 9.29 6.75 -8.15
N GLY A 136 9.81 5.55 -7.98
CA GLY A 136 11.21 5.31 -7.75
C GLY A 136 11.78 4.29 -8.72
N SER A 137 12.92 3.76 -8.35
CA SER A 137 13.54 2.66 -9.08
C SER A 137 12.92 1.33 -8.66
N THR A 138 12.92 0.39 -9.60
CA THR A 138 12.46 -0.98 -9.39
C THR A 138 13.45 -1.91 -10.12
N THR A 139 13.44 -3.18 -9.77
CA THR A 139 14.19 -4.21 -10.50
C THR A 139 13.42 -4.76 -11.72
N LEU A 140 12.18 -4.33 -11.89
CA LEU A 140 11.29 -4.80 -12.94
C LEU A 140 11.34 -3.91 -14.19
N GLY A 141 11.07 -4.49 -15.33
CA GLY A 141 10.89 -3.79 -16.61
C GLY A 141 11.99 -2.81 -16.94
N THR A 142 11.63 -1.52 -17.10
CA THR A 142 12.56 -0.44 -17.41
C THR A 142 13.35 0.06 -16.20
N GLY A 143 13.12 -0.50 -15.01
CA GLY A 143 13.71 -0.03 -13.78
C GLY A 143 13.03 1.20 -13.19
N ARG A 144 11.88 1.63 -13.74
CA ARG A 144 11.13 2.80 -13.29
C ARG A 144 9.67 2.47 -13.07
N VAL A 145 9.13 2.90 -11.93
CA VAL A 145 7.70 2.86 -11.66
C VAL A 145 7.03 4.03 -12.38
N SER A 146 6.08 3.72 -13.26
CA SER A 146 5.37 4.72 -14.06
C SER A 146 4.18 5.35 -13.34
N GLY A 147 3.52 4.60 -12.46
CA GLY A 147 2.34 5.07 -11.75
C GLY A 147 1.82 4.03 -10.78
N PHE A 148 0.63 4.30 -10.24
CA PHE A 148 0.03 3.46 -9.20
C PHE A 148 -1.30 2.84 -9.64
N VAL A 149 -1.67 1.80 -8.92
CA VAL A 149 -3.01 1.23 -8.91
C VAL A 149 -3.40 0.90 -7.47
N TYR A 150 -4.65 1.20 -7.10
CA TYR A 150 -5.21 0.86 -5.79
C TYR A 150 -6.28 -0.20 -5.95
N MET A 151 -6.29 -1.15 -5.03
CA MET A 151 -7.30 -2.21 -4.95
C MET A 151 -7.70 -2.46 -3.50
N LEU A 152 -8.84 -3.11 -3.31
CA LEU A 152 -9.27 -3.53 -1.98
C LEU A 152 -8.31 -4.58 -1.42
N PRO A 153 -8.27 -4.77 -0.09
CA PRO A 153 -7.40 -5.78 0.53
C PRO A 153 -7.49 -7.15 -0.13
N ASP A 154 -8.70 -7.60 -0.48
CA ASP A 154 -8.93 -8.91 -1.11
C ASP A 154 -8.48 -8.98 -2.57
N GLY A 155 -8.05 -7.87 -3.15
CA GLY A 155 -7.37 -7.85 -4.46
C GLY A 155 -5.98 -8.46 -4.40
N PHE A 156 -5.40 -8.57 -3.21
CA PHE A 156 -4.14 -9.26 -2.96
C PHE A 156 -4.39 -10.63 -2.33
N ASP A 157 -3.54 -11.59 -2.67
CA ASP A 157 -3.52 -12.93 -2.09
C ASP A 157 -2.29 -13.09 -1.21
N THR A 158 -2.31 -12.44 -0.06
CA THR A 158 -1.23 -12.51 0.92
C THR A 158 -1.78 -12.74 2.32
N ASN A 159 -0.98 -13.39 3.17
CA ASN A 159 -1.29 -13.58 4.59
C ASN A 159 -0.49 -12.62 5.48
N TYR A 160 0.12 -11.58 4.89
CA TYR A 160 0.94 -10.61 5.61
C TYR A 160 0.77 -9.21 5.01
N TYR A 161 1.20 -8.19 5.75
CA TYR A 161 1.31 -6.82 5.27
C TYR A 161 2.76 -6.48 4.96
N THR A 162 2.98 -5.66 3.94
CA THR A 162 4.32 -5.13 3.64
C THR A 162 4.63 -3.92 4.50
N GLU A 163 3.59 -3.24 4.99
CA GLU A 163 3.74 -2.00 5.76
C GLU A 163 2.52 -1.78 6.68
N ILE A 164 2.74 -0.98 7.72
CA ILE A 164 1.68 -0.57 8.64
C ILE A 164 1.73 0.95 8.74
N PHE A 165 0.56 1.58 8.62
CA PHE A 165 0.41 3.02 8.75
C PHE A 165 -0.28 3.36 10.06
N VAL A 166 0.25 4.35 10.76
CA VAL A 166 -0.30 4.85 12.02
C VAL A 166 -0.65 6.32 11.87
N ARG A 167 -1.84 6.69 12.31
CA ARG A 167 -2.29 8.07 12.32
C ARG A 167 -2.66 8.49 13.74
N LEU A 168 -2.18 9.69 14.10
CA LEU A 168 -2.52 10.32 15.38
C LEU A 168 -3.81 11.13 15.26
N ASP A 169 -4.54 11.22 16.35
CA ASP A 169 -5.65 12.16 16.50
C ASP A 169 -5.09 13.54 16.84
N GLN A 170 -4.79 14.33 15.81
CA GLN A 170 -4.17 15.63 15.96
C GLN A 170 -4.49 16.53 14.76
N ASN A 171 -4.41 17.85 14.96
CA ASN A 171 -4.68 18.86 13.93
C ASN A 171 -3.52 19.82 13.71
N ASP A 172 -2.33 19.47 14.19
CA ASP A 172 -1.16 20.32 14.06
C ASP A 172 -0.66 20.36 12.61
N ARG A 173 -0.04 21.47 12.25
CA ARG A 173 0.57 21.61 10.93
C ARG A 173 1.78 20.67 10.82
N ILE A 174 1.93 20.01 9.66
CA ILE A 174 2.97 19.01 9.38
C ILE A 174 4.39 19.50 9.71
N TYR A 175 4.67 20.77 9.50
CA TYR A 175 6.01 21.33 9.73
C TYR A 175 6.15 22.08 11.05
N SER A 176 5.12 22.06 11.91
CA SER A 176 5.20 22.70 13.22
C SER A 176 6.11 21.92 14.16
N ASP A 177 6.73 22.61 15.11
CA ASP A 177 7.56 21.96 16.14
C ASP A 177 6.74 21.02 17.01
N VAL A 178 5.49 21.37 17.26
CA VAL A 178 4.54 20.52 18.01
C VAL A 178 4.32 19.20 17.29
N TYR A 179 4.06 19.25 15.99
CA TYR A 179 3.87 18.06 15.17
C TYR A 179 5.14 17.19 15.16
N LYS A 180 6.30 17.80 14.93
CA LYS A 180 7.59 17.08 14.91
C LYS A 180 7.83 16.35 16.23
N LYS A 181 7.51 16.99 17.35
CA LYS A 181 7.65 16.39 18.67
C LYS A 181 6.71 15.19 18.83
N LYS A 182 5.48 15.32 18.38
CA LYS A 182 4.50 14.22 18.42
C LYS A 182 4.97 13.01 17.59
N ILE A 183 5.54 13.27 16.40
CA ILE A 183 6.07 12.20 15.54
C ILE A 183 7.28 11.53 16.20
N GLU A 184 8.20 12.30 16.81
CA GLU A 184 9.33 11.73 17.53
C GLU A 184 8.87 10.83 18.69
N ASP A 185 7.90 11.29 19.47
CA ASP A 185 7.35 10.53 20.57
C ASP A 185 6.64 9.26 20.07
N LEU A 186 5.91 9.34 18.95
CA LEU A 186 5.27 8.20 18.32
C LEU A 186 6.29 7.17 17.84
N LYS A 187 7.36 7.60 17.19
CA LYS A 187 8.46 6.73 16.74
C LYS A 187 9.10 6.00 17.92
N THR A 188 9.44 6.75 18.96
CA THR A 188 10.07 6.19 20.17
C THR A 188 9.21 5.08 20.79
N TRP A 189 7.90 5.29 20.80
CA TRP A 189 6.96 4.30 21.30
C TRP A 189 6.82 3.11 20.35
N ALA A 190 6.73 3.37 19.03
CA ALA A 190 6.41 2.34 18.03
C ALA A 190 7.60 1.45 17.66
N GLU A 191 8.83 1.96 17.67
CA GLU A 191 10.01 1.23 17.21
C GLU A 191 10.21 -0.11 17.92
N PRO A 192 10.21 -0.20 19.27
CA PRO A 192 10.38 -1.49 19.93
C PRO A 192 9.22 -2.44 19.66
N ILE A 193 8.01 -1.93 19.47
CA ILE A 193 6.85 -2.75 19.09
C ILE A 193 7.08 -3.32 17.69
N ALA A 194 7.50 -2.49 16.75
CA ALA A 194 7.76 -2.92 15.37
C ALA A 194 8.88 -3.98 15.31
N GLU A 195 9.93 -3.81 16.11
CA GLU A 195 11.01 -4.80 16.20
C GLU A 195 10.49 -6.15 16.70
N GLN A 196 9.64 -6.14 17.73
CA GLN A 196 9.05 -7.35 18.26
C GLN A 196 8.13 -8.01 17.22
N GLU A 197 7.33 -7.22 16.52
CA GLU A 197 6.42 -7.75 15.50
C GLU A 197 7.17 -8.28 14.28
N ALA A 198 8.28 -7.66 13.90
CA ALA A 198 9.17 -8.18 12.87
C ALA A 198 9.80 -9.52 13.31
N GLN A 199 10.18 -9.65 14.58
CA GLN A 199 10.68 -10.90 15.12
C GLN A 199 9.59 -11.99 15.12
N ASN A 200 8.37 -11.65 15.48
CA ASN A 200 7.23 -12.56 15.43
C ASN A 200 7.01 -13.10 13.99
N ARG A 201 7.13 -12.22 13.00
CA ARG A 201 7.05 -12.62 11.60
C ARG A 201 8.15 -13.58 11.21
N TYR A 202 9.39 -13.29 11.60
CA TYR A 202 10.52 -14.16 11.35
C TYR A 202 10.32 -15.54 12.00
N ASP A 203 9.89 -15.57 13.25
CA ASP A 203 9.67 -16.81 13.99
C ASP A 203 8.56 -17.67 13.35
N SER A 204 7.50 -17.02 12.88
CA SER A 204 6.39 -17.67 12.17
C SER A 204 6.87 -18.30 10.86
N LEU A 205 7.65 -17.57 10.06
CA LEU A 205 8.21 -18.07 8.81
C LEU A 205 9.19 -19.23 9.05
N LYS A 206 10.00 -19.14 10.10
CA LYS A 206 10.95 -20.20 10.49
C LYS A 206 10.19 -21.45 10.91
N ALA A 207 9.14 -21.32 11.70
CA ALA A 207 8.31 -22.44 12.13
C ALA A 207 7.64 -23.14 10.93
N ASP A 208 7.10 -22.36 9.99
CA ASP A 208 6.49 -22.89 8.77
C ASP A 208 7.50 -23.65 7.92
N ALA A 209 8.72 -23.12 7.77
CA ALA A 209 9.79 -23.76 7.02
C ALA A 209 10.22 -25.08 7.70
N GLN A 210 10.31 -25.08 9.01
CA GLN A 210 10.66 -26.29 9.78
C GLN A 210 9.59 -27.37 9.65
N GLN A 211 8.33 -27.00 9.69
CA GLN A 211 7.22 -27.93 9.52
C GLN A 211 7.25 -28.58 8.13
N LYS A 212 7.55 -27.81 7.08
CA LYS A 212 7.66 -28.35 5.73
C LYS A 212 8.82 -29.35 5.58
N VAL A 213 9.89 -29.17 6.32
CA VAL A 213 11.02 -30.11 6.34
C VAL A 213 10.66 -31.40 7.08
N ASP A 214 9.86 -31.32 8.15
CA ASP A 214 9.45 -32.46 8.97
C ASP A 214 8.32 -33.28 8.33
N ASP A 215 7.56 -32.70 7.40
CA ASP A 215 6.56 -33.39 6.59
C ASP A 215 7.23 -34.10 5.39
#